data_0601fddfafb0d62b37c5bee63ec31797
#
_entry.id   0601fddfafb0d62b37c5bee63ec31797
#
_cell.length_a   1.000
_cell.length_b   1.000
_cell.length_c   1.000
_cell.angle_alpha   90.00
_cell.angle_beta   90.00
_cell.angle_gamma   90.00
#
_symmetry.space_group_name_H-M   'P 1'
#
loop_
_entity.id
_entity.type
_entity.pdbx_description
1 polymer ?
#
loop_
_entity_poly.entity_id
_entity_poly.type
_entity_poly.pdbx_seq_one_letter_code
_entity_poly.pdbx_strand_id
1 'polypeptide(L)'
;MVELRFGGEGEASSLTAKVFSAPVYVAAVLEYLTAEILELAAKAAADNKRQRIVPRHIMLAVRNDEELNALLGNAVISGGGVLPCIQPALLPKSKKSKSAGVNSENGGNVAEAVQ
;
A
#
# COMPACT_ATOMS: atom_id res chain seq x y z
N MET A 1 38.22 6.02 -29.81
CA MET A 1 36.87 6.17 -30.35
C MET A 1 36.58 4.91 -31.18
N VAL A 2 35.87 3.97 -30.61
CA VAL A 2 35.52 2.72 -31.28
C VAL A 2 34.19 2.94 -31.98
N GLU A 3 34.24 3.13 -33.28
CA GLU A 3 33.06 3.22 -34.12
C GLU A 3 32.59 1.82 -34.49
N LEU A 4 31.56 1.34 -33.81
CA LEU A 4 30.88 0.09 -34.17
C LEU A 4 29.94 0.39 -35.35
N ARG A 5 30.44 0.17 -36.58
CA ARG A 5 29.59 0.15 -37.78
C ARG A 5 28.78 -1.15 -37.79
N PHE A 6 27.56 -1.08 -37.41
CA PHE A 6 26.56 -2.13 -37.73
C PHE A 6 25.97 -1.78 -39.10
N GLY A 7 26.13 -2.69 -40.06
CA GLY A 7 25.58 -2.53 -41.39
C GLY A 7 24.06 -2.61 -41.37
N GLY A 8 23.42 -1.57 -41.86
CA GLY A 8 21.96 -1.49 -42.01
C GLY A 8 21.39 -0.23 -41.36
N GLU A 9 21.12 0.79 -42.15
CA GLU A 9 20.61 2.08 -41.68
C GLU A 9 19.24 1.94 -40.96
N GLY A 10 18.50 0.87 -41.21
CA GLY A 10 17.23 0.59 -40.55
C GLY A 10 17.36 -0.01 -39.15
N GLU A 11 18.38 -0.83 -38.91
CA GLU A 11 18.54 -1.51 -37.61
C GLU A 11 19.18 -0.60 -36.55
N ALA A 12 20.12 0.25 -36.95
CA ALA A 12 20.75 1.19 -36.04
C ALA A 12 19.74 2.20 -35.46
N SER A 13 18.81 2.66 -36.27
CA SER A 13 17.71 3.54 -35.82
C SER A 13 16.80 2.85 -34.83
N SER A 14 16.45 1.60 -35.08
CA SER A 14 15.60 0.79 -34.17
C SER A 14 16.29 0.51 -32.83
N LEU A 15 17.57 0.16 -32.84
CA LEU A 15 18.36 -0.09 -31.63
C LEU A 15 18.53 1.18 -30.79
N THR A 16 18.82 2.31 -31.45
CA THR A 16 18.96 3.61 -30.78
C THR A 16 17.64 4.00 -30.11
N ALA A 17 16.51 3.85 -30.80
CA ALA A 17 15.19 4.12 -30.20
C ALA A 17 14.91 3.23 -28.99
N LYS A 18 15.26 1.95 -29.05
CA LYS A 18 15.11 1.02 -27.92
C LYS A 18 16.01 1.39 -26.73
N VAL A 19 17.24 1.81 -26.98
CA VAL A 19 18.18 2.24 -25.93
C VAL A 19 17.69 3.50 -25.22
N PHE A 20 17.04 4.42 -25.92
CA PHE A 20 16.50 5.63 -25.32
C PHE A 20 15.14 5.42 -24.66
N SER A 21 14.30 4.53 -25.18
CA SER A 21 12.96 4.30 -24.63
C SER A 21 12.97 3.44 -23.36
N ALA A 22 13.89 2.49 -23.24
CA ALA A 22 13.96 1.60 -22.08
C ALA A 22 14.16 2.32 -20.73
N PRO A 23 15.11 3.26 -20.57
CA PRO A 23 15.24 3.99 -19.30
C PRO A 23 14.06 4.89 -18.99
N VAL A 24 13.39 5.45 -19.98
CA VAL A 24 12.16 6.24 -19.79
C VAL A 24 11.04 5.36 -19.28
N TYR A 25 10.88 4.18 -19.86
CA TYR A 25 9.88 3.20 -19.38
C TYR A 25 10.14 2.75 -17.95
N VAL A 26 11.38 2.41 -17.62
CA VAL A 26 11.78 2.03 -16.27
C VAL A 26 11.54 3.18 -15.27
N ALA A 27 11.89 4.41 -15.66
CA ALA A 27 11.64 5.58 -14.83
C ALA A 27 10.16 5.78 -14.54
N ALA A 28 9.29 5.61 -15.54
CA ALA A 28 7.84 5.70 -15.37
C ALA A 28 7.29 4.63 -14.43
N VAL A 29 7.77 3.38 -14.53
CA VAL A 29 7.38 2.29 -13.64
C VAL A 29 7.84 2.55 -12.21
N LEU A 30 9.06 3.02 -12.01
CA LEU A 30 9.58 3.36 -10.68
C LEU A 30 8.82 4.53 -10.06
N GLU A 31 8.46 5.54 -10.83
CA GLU A 31 7.62 6.66 -10.37
C GLU A 31 6.27 6.17 -9.88
N TYR A 32 5.60 5.33 -10.66
CA TYR A 32 4.30 4.75 -10.29
C TYR A 32 4.39 3.92 -9.01
N LEU A 33 5.33 3.00 -8.92
CA LEU A 33 5.51 2.15 -7.75
C LEU A 33 5.85 2.96 -6.49
N THR A 34 6.71 3.97 -6.64
CA THR A 34 7.08 4.84 -5.51
C THR A 34 5.89 5.66 -5.04
N ALA A 35 5.09 6.22 -5.93
CA ALA A 35 3.90 6.96 -5.59
C ALA A 35 2.89 6.09 -4.82
N GLU A 36 2.67 4.87 -5.27
CA GLU A 36 1.77 3.91 -4.61
C GLU A 36 2.25 3.56 -3.19
N ILE A 37 3.52 3.22 -3.04
CA ILE A 37 4.11 2.89 -1.73
C ILE A 37 4.01 4.08 -0.78
N LEU A 38 4.30 5.30 -1.25
CA LEU A 38 4.24 6.50 -0.43
C LEU A 38 2.81 6.86 -0.02
N GLU A 39 1.84 6.67 -0.89
CA GLU A 39 0.43 6.88 -0.55
C GLU A 39 -0.02 5.94 0.57
N LEU A 40 0.28 4.66 0.46
CA LEU A 40 -0.05 3.67 1.48
C LEU A 40 0.72 3.89 2.78
N ALA A 41 2.00 4.28 2.69
CA ALA A 41 2.79 4.62 3.85
C ALA A 41 2.28 5.89 4.57
N ALA A 42 1.77 6.87 3.82
CA ALA A 42 1.14 8.05 4.41
C ALA A 42 -0.15 7.69 5.15
N LYS A 43 -0.97 6.80 4.61
CA LYS A 43 -2.15 6.26 5.30
C LYS A 43 -1.75 5.55 6.60
N ALA A 44 -0.72 4.70 6.56
CA ALA A 44 -0.20 4.03 7.75
C ALA A 44 0.34 5.02 8.80
N ALA A 45 1.00 6.09 8.37
CA ALA A 45 1.46 7.14 9.26
C ALA A 45 0.28 7.88 9.92
N ALA A 46 -0.74 8.22 9.15
CA ALA A 46 -1.95 8.88 9.66
C ALA A 46 -2.69 8.01 10.68
N ASP A 47 -2.82 6.70 10.42
CA ASP A 47 -3.42 5.74 11.35
C ASP A 47 -2.64 5.67 12.68
N ASN A 48 -1.32 5.81 12.63
CA ASN A 48 -0.45 5.89 13.80
C ASN A 48 -0.35 7.32 14.39
N LYS A 49 -1.15 8.28 13.90
CA LYS A 49 -1.14 9.68 14.35
C LYS A 49 0.24 10.34 14.22
N ARG A 50 0.96 10.02 13.17
CA ARG A 50 2.28 10.57 12.86
C ARG A 50 2.21 11.45 11.63
N GLN A 51 2.98 12.53 11.64
CA GLN A 51 3.08 13.47 10.52
C GLN A 51 4.24 13.17 9.56
N ARG A 52 5.09 12.21 9.94
CA ARG A 52 6.26 11.80 9.15
C ARG A 52 6.17 10.34 8.81
N ILE A 53 6.57 10.01 7.59
CA ILE A 53 6.73 8.64 7.15
C ILE A 53 8.09 8.14 7.68
N VAL A 54 8.05 7.06 8.42
CA VAL A 54 9.23 6.35 8.91
C VAL A 54 9.30 4.97 8.26
N PRO A 55 10.44 4.26 8.28
CA PRO A 55 10.56 2.93 7.66
C PRO A 55 9.50 1.94 8.13
N ARG A 56 9.03 2.06 9.37
CA ARG A 56 7.92 1.26 9.91
C ARG A 56 6.64 1.40 9.10
N HIS A 57 6.30 2.61 8.67
CA HIS A 57 5.11 2.88 7.88
C HIS A 57 5.22 2.29 6.47
N ILE A 58 6.41 2.34 5.89
CA ILE A 58 6.69 1.71 4.59
C ILE A 58 6.54 0.19 4.69
N MET A 59 7.09 -0.40 5.74
CA MET A 59 6.96 -1.84 5.98
C MET A 59 5.49 -2.24 6.17
N LEU A 60 4.72 -1.50 6.93
CA LEU A 60 3.29 -1.76 7.12
C LEU A 60 2.53 -1.63 5.80
N ALA A 61 2.84 -0.61 4.99
CA ALA A 61 2.23 -0.40 3.68
C ALA A 61 2.48 -1.60 2.75
N VAL A 62 3.73 -2.02 2.62
CA VAL A 62 4.13 -3.14 1.76
C VAL A 62 3.51 -4.46 2.23
N ARG A 63 3.46 -4.72 3.53
CA ARG A 63 2.94 -5.99 4.06
C ARG A 63 1.43 -6.08 4.06
N ASN A 64 0.73 -4.95 4.17
CA ASN A 64 -0.74 -4.92 4.19
C ASN A 64 -1.34 -4.92 2.78
N ASP A 65 -0.59 -4.53 1.77
CA ASP A 65 -1.00 -4.60 0.38
C ASP A 65 -0.61 -5.95 -0.21
N GLU A 66 -1.56 -6.65 -0.80
CA GLU A 66 -1.35 -8.00 -1.33
C GLU A 66 -0.37 -8.01 -2.51
N GLU A 67 -0.52 -7.06 -3.42
CA GLU A 67 0.33 -6.95 -4.61
C GLU A 67 1.75 -6.51 -4.26
N LEU A 68 1.90 -5.50 -3.40
CA LEU A 68 3.21 -5.06 -2.93
C LEU A 68 3.90 -6.14 -2.09
N ASN A 69 3.14 -6.88 -1.29
CA ASN A 69 3.69 -7.99 -0.52
C ASN A 69 4.15 -9.14 -1.41
N ALA A 70 3.46 -9.42 -2.50
CA ALA A 70 3.91 -10.41 -3.48
C ALA A 70 5.23 -9.99 -4.15
N LEU A 71 5.38 -8.69 -4.44
CA LEU A 71 6.57 -8.16 -5.09
C LEU A 71 7.76 -7.98 -4.12
N LEU A 72 7.51 -7.41 -2.95
CA LEU A 72 8.53 -6.98 -1.99
C LEU A 72 8.50 -7.73 -0.66
N GLY A 73 7.70 -8.78 -0.56
CA GLY A 73 7.51 -9.54 0.66
C GLY A 73 8.78 -10.16 1.25
N ASN A 74 9.74 -10.48 0.40
CA ASN A 74 11.04 -11.02 0.81
C ASN A 74 12.09 -9.94 1.13
N ALA A 75 11.78 -8.67 0.84
CA ALA A 75 12.70 -7.58 1.12
C ALA A 75 12.72 -7.24 2.61
N VAL A 76 13.92 -6.98 3.13
CA VAL A 76 14.12 -6.51 4.49
C VAL A 76 14.25 -5.00 4.49
N ILE A 77 13.37 -4.32 5.21
CA ILE A 77 13.40 -2.86 5.36
C ILE A 77 14.03 -2.55 6.71
N SER A 78 15.22 -1.93 6.69
CA SER A 78 15.92 -1.53 7.90
C SER A 78 15.07 -0.59 8.75
N GLY A 79 14.89 -0.90 10.03
CA GLY A 79 14.04 -0.13 10.94
C GLY A 79 12.52 -0.35 10.74
N GLY A 80 12.12 -1.27 9.87
CA GLY A 80 10.71 -1.55 9.59
C GLY A 80 9.99 -2.35 10.66
N GLY A 81 10.70 -3.15 11.43
CA GLY A 81 10.11 -4.05 12.43
C GLY A 81 9.37 -5.23 11.81
N VAL A 82 8.42 -5.75 12.54
CA VAL A 82 7.56 -6.86 12.11
C VAL A 82 6.08 -6.49 12.14
N LEU A 83 5.25 -7.19 11.38
CA LEU A 83 3.81 -7.01 11.45
C LEU A 83 3.28 -7.33 12.86
N PRO A 84 2.32 -6.53 13.38
CA PRO A 84 1.65 -6.88 14.61
C PRO A 84 0.91 -8.21 14.47
N CYS A 85 1.28 -9.19 15.27
CA CYS A 85 0.62 -10.47 15.31
C CYS A 85 0.52 -10.89 16.79
N ILE A 86 -0.61 -10.51 17.43
CA ILE A 86 -0.87 -10.81 18.82
C ILE A 86 -2.00 -11.83 18.88
N GLN A 87 -1.78 -12.91 19.60
CA GLN A 87 -2.82 -13.90 19.88
C GLN A 87 -4.02 -13.21 20.58
N PRO A 88 -5.26 -13.41 20.09
CA PRO A 88 -6.44 -12.76 20.70
C PRO A 88 -6.59 -13.04 22.19
N ALA A 89 -6.11 -14.19 22.65
CA ALA A 89 -6.14 -14.59 24.07
C ALA A 89 -5.21 -13.74 24.95
N LEU A 90 -4.18 -13.11 24.37
CA LEU A 90 -3.18 -12.31 25.09
C LEU A 90 -3.51 -10.82 25.06
N LEU A 91 -4.53 -10.42 24.32
CA LEU A 91 -4.97 -9.03 24.30
C LEU A 91 -5.63 -8.67 25.63
N PRO A 92 -5.35 -7.49 26.21
CA PRO A 92 -6.06 -7.02 27.37
C PRO A 92 -7.54 -6.90 27.04
N LYS A 93 -8.39 -7.46 27.88
CA LYS A 93 -9.86 -7.29 27.75
C LYS A 93 -10.16 -5.80 27.78
N SER A 94 -10.67 -5.26 26.69
CA SER A 94 -11.14 -3.88 26.66
C SER A 94 -12.20 -3.75 27.74
N LYS A 95 -11.99 -2.88 28.70
CA LYS A 95 -13.04 -2.48 29.62
C LYS A 95 -14.14 -1.88 28.74
N LYS A 96 -15.27 -2.59 28.59
CA LYS A 96 -16.47 -1.99 28.03
C LYS A 96 -16.71 -0.70 28.79
N SER A 97 -16.45 0.43 28.16
CA SER A 97 -16.97 1.69 28.63
C SER A 97 -18.49 1.51 28.63
N LYS A 98 -19.09 1.52 29.80
CA LYS A 98 -20.53 1.65 29.96
C LYS A 98 -20.86 3.01 29.35
N SER A 99 -21.17 3.05 28.06
CA SER A 99 -21.91 4.17 27.50
C SER A 99 -23.30 4.04 28.10
N ALA A 100 -23.63 5.02 28.93
CA ALA A 100 -24.95 5.21 29.53
C ALA A 100 -26.00 5.09 28.43
N GLY A 101 -27.00 4.29 28.70
CA GLY A 101 -28.12 4.11 27.82
C GLY A 101 -28.81 5.43 27.51
N VAL A 102 -29.01 5.66 26.24
CA VAL A 102 -30.11 6.48 25.77
C VAL A 102 -31.14 5.50 25.25
N ASN A 103 -32.11 5.26 26.09
CA ASN A 103 -33.36 4.68 25.67
C ASN A 103 -33.95 5.61 24.59
N SER A 104 -34.06 5.12 23.42
CA SER A 104 -35.03 5.65 22.45
C SER A 104 -36.00 4.52 22.18
N GLU A 105 -36.98 4.46 23.07
CA GLU A 105 -38.25 3.84 22.76
C GLU A 105 -38.89 4.65 21.68
N ASN A 106 -39.04 4.12 20.49
CA ASN A 106 -40.13 4.50 19.63
C ASN A 106 -40.81 3.25 19.13
N GLY A 107 -41.85 2.92 19.81
CA GLY A 107 -42.87 1.99 19.39
C GLY A 107 -43.52 2.52 18.13
N GLY A 108 -43.41 1.80 17.09
CA GLY A 108 -44.16 1.94 15.85
C GLY A 108 -44.79 0.62 15.52
N ASN A 109 -45.82 0.33 16.25
CA ASN A 109 -46.80 -0.67 15.95
C ASN A 109 -47.47 -0.33 14.61
N VAL A 110 -47.35 -1.15 13.63
CA VAL A 110 -48.35 -1.26 12.56
C VAL A 110 -48.59 -2.73 12.32
N ALA A 111 -49.48 -3.24 13.02
CA ALA A 111 -50.23 -4.41 12.66
C ALA A 111 -51.22 -4.06 11.58
N GLU A 112 -51.44 -5.01 10.70
CA GLU A 112 -52.69 -5.28 10.06
C GLU A 112 -53.02 -4.57 8.76
N ALA A 113 -53.01 -5.30 7.69
CA ALA A 113 -54.14 -5.37 6.80
C ALA A 113 -54.36 -6.80 6.38
N VAL A 114 -55.29 -7.39 7.03
CA VAL A 114 -56.05 -8.54 6.56
C VAL A 114 -57.12 -7.99 5.61
N GLN A 115 -57.16 -8.46 4.44
CA GLN A 115 -58.27 -8.94 3.57
C GLN A 115 -57.94 -8.87 2.13
#